data_37a857888d89a570155d8438285a62e1
#
_entry.id   37a857888d89a570155d8438285a62e1
#
_cell.length_a   1.000
_cell.length_b   1.000
_cell.length_c   1.000
_cell.angle_alpha   90.00
_cell.angle_beta   90.00
_cell.angle_gamma   90.00
#
_symmetry.space_group_name_H-M   'P 1'
#
loop_
_entity.id
_entity.type
_entity.pdbx_description
1 polymer ?
#
loop_
_entity_poly.entity_id
_entity_poly.type
_entity_poly.pdbx_seq_one_letter_code
_entity_poly.pdbx_strand_id
1 'polypeptide(L)'
;MSEVTKIATRVSYGNALVELAKEHDDVYVLDADLAAATQTAIFKKEFPERHIDCGIAECNMIGIAAGLAATGKVPFASSFAMFAAGRAFEQVRNSVGYPHLNVKIGATHAGISVGEDGATHQCNEDIALMRTIPGMVILNPSDDIEAKAAVKAAYEHEGPVYMRFGRLAVPIINDRPDYKFEIGKGVTLREGKDVAIIATGLCVSESLAAAEKLAADGIEAKVINIHTIKQLDEELVVAAAKECGKVVTVEEHSVIGGLGSAVCETLSKKAPTPVKTIGVQDRFGESGPAVALLEKYGLNAEGIYASVKEFL
;
A
#
# COMPACT_ATOMS: atom_id res chain seq x y z
N MET A 1 -25.05 -16.36 6.62
CA MET A 1 -24.00 -15.67 5.86
C MET A 1 -22.68 -16.32 6.25
N SER A 2 -21.93 -16.86 5.30
CA SER A 2 -20.58 -17.39 5.57
C SER A 2 -19.72 -16.26 6.11
N GLU A 3 -18.97 -16.53 7.17
CA GLU A 3 -18.05 -15.56 7.75
C GLU A 3 -16.99 -15.18 6.70
N VAL A 4 -16.89 -13.89 6.39
CA VAL A 4 -15.93 -13.40 5.39
C VAL A 4 -14.53 -13.53 5.99
N THR A 5 -13.67 -14.32 5.35
CA THR A 5 -12.28 -14.49 5.77
C THR A 5 -11.54 -13.15 5.64
N LYS A 6 -10.92 -12.72 6.74
CA LYS A 6 -10.12 -11.49 6.80
C LYS A 6 -8.69 -11.80 7.22
N ILE A 7 -7.71 -11.25 6.51
CA ILE A 7 -6.27 -11.43 6.78
C ILE A 7 -5.58 -10.07 6.74
N ALA A 8 -4.71 -9.80 7.71
CA ALA A 8 -3.89 -8.60 7.68
C ALA A 8 -2.76 -8.75 6.65
N THR A 9 -2.58 -7.78 5.77
CA THR A 9 -1.59 -7.88 4.68
C THR A 9 -0.15 -8.05 5.16
N ARG A 10 0.18 -7.60 6.40
CA ARG A 10 1.48 -7.91 7.03
C ARG A 10 1.68 -9.40 7.30
N VAL A 11 0.60 -10.17 7.60
CA VAL A 11 0.66 -11.62 7.79
C VAL A 11 0.91 -12.31 6.45
N SER A 12 0.24 -11.85 5.41
CA SER A 12 0.45 -12.29 4.03
C SER A 12 1.89 -12.06 3.58
N TYR A 13 2.46 -10.90 3.93
CA TYR A 13 3.86 -10.55 3.69
C TYR A 13 4.82 -11.55 4.36
N GLY A 14 4.68 -11.81 5.66
CA GLY A 14 5.52 -12.77 6.37
C GLY A 14 5.47 -14.19 5.79
N ASN A 15 4.27 -14.67 5.40
CA ASN A 15 4.10 -15.97 4.74
C ASN A 15 4.72 -15.99 3.34
N ALA A 16 4.52 -14.94 2.55
CA ALA A 16 5.07 -14.84 1.19
C ALA A 16 6.61 -14.83 1.19
N LEU A 17 7.26 -14.22 2.18
CA LEU A 17 8.70 -14.27 2.33
C LEU A 17 9.22 -15.69 2.53
N VAL A 18 8.50 -16.52 3.30
CA VAL A 18 8.86 -17.94 3.49
C VAL A 18 8.68 -18.73 2.20
N GLU A 19 7.57 -18.54 1.50
CA GLU A 19 7.33 -19.19 0.20
C GLU A 19 8.43 -18.84 -0.80
N LEU A 20 8.78 -17.56 -0.89
CA LEU A 20 9.82 -17.07 -1.77
C LEU A 20 11.21 -17.65 -1.44
N ALA A 21 11.55 -17.71 -0.16
CA ALA A 21 12.86 -18.19 0.28
C ALA A 21 13.07 -19.71 0.14
N LYS A 22 11.99 -20.49 -0.01
CA LYS A 22 12.08 -21.90 -0.37
C LYS A 22 12.56 -22.11 -1.80
N GLU A 23 12.28 -21.18 -2.68
CA GLU A 23 12.63 -21.23 -4.10
C GLU A 23 13.93 -20.47 -4.41
N HIS A 24 14.32 -19.51 -3.54
CA HIS A 24 15.43 -18.58 -3.78
C HIS A 24 16.35 -18.46 -2.56
N ASP A 25 17.63 -18.72 -2.73
CA ASP A 25 18.65 -18.72 -1.67
C ASP A 25 19.34 -17.36 -1.47
N ASP A 26 19.07 -16.41 -2.35
CA ASP A 26 19.55 -15.03 -2.31
C ASP A 26 18.66 -14.06 -1.52
N VAL A 27 17.48 -14.54 -1.07
CA VAL A 27 16.55 -13.77 -0.24
C VAL A 27 17.03 -13.69 1.20
N TYR A 28 17.20 -12.46 1.70
CA TYR A 28 17.52 -12.12 3.08
C TYR A 28 16.45 -11.21 3.66
N VAL A 29 16.10 -11.40 4.94
CA VAL A 29 15.12 -10.56 5.63
C VAL A 29 15.78 -9.85 6.78
N LEU A 30 15.61 -8.53 6.83
CA LEU A 30 16.12 -7.69 7.90
C LEU A 30 14.97 -7.09 8.70
N ASP A 31 15.21 -6.88 9.98
CA ASP A 31 14.25 -6.27 10.90
C ASP A 31 14.97 -5.33 11.87
N ALA A 32 14.21 -4.40 12.45
CA ALA A 32 14.69 -3.45 13.46
C ALA A 32 14.01 -3.68 14.82
N ASP A 33 14.20 -4.89 15.38
CA ASP A 33 13.61 -5.35 16.66
C ASP A 33 12.06 -5.38 16.66
N LEU A 34 11.46 -5.56 15.47
CA LEU A 34 10.00 -5.58 15.30
C LEU A 34 9.50 -6.85 14.61
N ALA A 35 10.29 -7.93 14.58
CA ALA A 35 9.98 -9.14 13.82
C ALA A 35 8.60 -9.74 14.12
N ALA A 36 8.15 -9.73 15.38
CA ALA A 36 6.82 -10.20 15.76
C ALA A 36 5.71 -9.30 15.20
N ALA A 37 5.90 -7.99 15.18
CA ALA A 37 4.91 -7.03 14.70
C ALA A 37 4.86 -6.98 13.17
N THR A 38 6.00 -6.98 12.49
CA THR A 38 6.11 -7.01 11.02
C THR A 38 5.77 -8.36 10.42
N GLN A 39 5.68 -9.40 11.24
CA GLN A 39 5.50 -10.82 10.87
C GLN A 39 6.72 -11.46 10.18
N THR A 40 7.87 -10.80 10.17
CA THR A 40 9.13 -11.39 9.71
C THR A 40 9.63 -12.49 10.65
N ALA A 41 9.08 -12.59 11.89
CA ALA A 41 9.30 -13.73 12.79
C ALA A 41 8.90 -15.08 12.16
N ILE A 42 7.95 -15.10 11.22
CA ILE A 42 7.57 -16.31 10.46
C ILE A 42 8.77 -16.77 9.64
N PHE A 43 9.43 -15.85 8.93
CA PHE A 43 10.64 -16.12 8.17
C PHE A 43 11.82 -16.52 9.08
N LYS A 44 12.04 -15.77 10.18
CA LYS A 44 13.11 -16.05 11.16
C LYS A 44 13.06 -17.47 11.70
N LYS A 45 11.85 -18.02 11.88
CA LYS A 45 11.65 -19.37 12.39
C LYS A 45 12.12 -20.45 11.39
N GLU A 46 11.87 -20.25 10.09
CA GLU A 46 12.17 -21.20 9.02
C GLU A 46 13.59 -21.04 8.47
N PHE A 47 14.10 -19.80 8.44
CA PHE A 47 15.40 -19.44 7.84
C PHE A 47 16.20 -18.50 8.77
N PRO A 48 16.56 -18.95 9.99
CA PRO A 48 17.24 -18.09 10.98
C PRO A 48 18.58 -17.55 10.49
N GLU A 49 19.29 -18.28 9.63
CA GLU A 49 20.59 -17.90 9.06
C GLU A 49 20.52 -16.79 7.99
N ARG A 50 19.32 -16.54 7.47
CA ARG A 50 19.05 -15.48 6.48
C ARG A 50 18.17 -14.35 7.05
N HIS A 51 17.92 -14.36 8.36
CA HIS A 51 17.26 -13.28 9.09
C HIS A 51 18.26 -12.48 9.91
N ILE A 52 18.26 -11.16 9.74
CA ILE A 52 19.18 -10.25 10.44
C ILE A 52 18.35 -9.26 11.25
N ASP A 53 18.44 -9.34 12.58
CA ASP A 53 17.89 -8.32 13.46
C ASP A 53 18.95 -7.25 13.70
N CYS A 54 18.66 -6.02 13.27
CA CYS A 54 19.58 -4.89 13.36
C CYS A 54 19.43 -4.10 14.68
N GLY A 55 18.55 -4.55 15.59
CA GLY A 55 18.13 -3.78 16.75
C GLY A 55 17.29 -2.56 16.34
N ILE A 56 16.99 -1.67 17.28
CA ILE A 56 16.19 -0.44 17.03
C ILE A 56 17.06 0.58 16.30
N ALA A 57 17.40 0.28 15.05
CA ALA A 57 18.36 1.05 14.22
C ALA A 57 18.01 1.00 12.73
N GLU A 58 16.89 1.60 12.34
CA GLU A 58 16.34 1.52 10.97
C GLU A 58 17.30 2.09 9.91
N CYS A 59 18.01 3.16 10.23
CA CYS A 59 19.04 3.71 9.34
C CYS A 59 20.16 2.71 9.07
N ASN A 60 20.61 1.98 10.10
CA ASN A 60 21.61 0.93 9.97
C ASN A 60 21.06 -0.27 9.19
N MET A 61 19.80 -0.67 9.46
CA MET A 61 19.11 -1.74 8.72
C MET A 61 19.08 -1.46 7.21
N ILE A 62 18.73 -0.26 6.80
CA ILE A 62 18.72 0.13 5.38
C ILE A 62 20.15 0.14 4.81
N GLY A 63 21.15 0.59 5.58
CA GLY A 63 22.56 0.52 5.17
C GLY A 63 23.06 -0.91 4.97
N ILE A 64 22.72 -1.85 5.88
CA ILE A 64 23.04 -3.27 5.74
C ILE A 64 22.32 -3.87 4.54
N ALA A 65 21.04 -3.57 4.34
CA ALA A 65 20.29 -4.02 3.17
C ALA A 65 20.92 -3.54 1.86
N ALA A 66 21.35 -2.27 1.79
CA ALA A 66 22.06 -1.74 0.62
C ALA A 66 23.38 -2.50 0.37
N GLY A 67 24.14 -2.81 1.44
CA GLY A 67 25.37 -3.61 1.33
C GLY A 67 25.10 -5.02 0.82
N LEU A 68 24.07 -5.71 1.31
CA LEU A 68 23.68 -7.03 0.82
C LEU A 68 23.26 -6.98 -0.66
N ALA A 69 22.46 -6.00 -1.06
CA ALA A 69 22.07 -5.82 -2.45
C ALA A 69 23.28 -5.57 -3.38
N ALA A 70 24.28 -4.80 -2.92
CA ALA A 70 25.52 -4.59 -3.67
C ALA A 70 26.34 -5.86 -3.87
N THR A 71 26.11 -6.91 -3.06
CA THR A 71 26.75 -8.24 -3.23
C THR A 71 25.89 -9.23 -4.04
N GLY A 72 24.78 -8.77 -4.64
CA GLY A 72 23.90 -9.60 -5.45
C GLY A 72 22.83 -10.38 -4.67
N LYS A 73 22.59 -10.02 -3.38
CA LYS A 73 21.46 -10.56 -2.61
C LYS A 73 20.21 -9.70 -2.80
N VAL A 74 19.06 -10.28 -2.48
CA VAL A 74 17.75 -9.58 -2.51
C VAL A 74 17.24 -9.41 -1.07
N PRO A 75 17.65 -8.33 -0.39
CA PRO A 75 17.22 -8.06 0.97
C PRO A 75 15.82 -7.45 1.02
N PHE A 76 15.00 -7.97 1.96
CA PHE A 76 13.72 -7.41 2.39
C PHE A 76 13.93 -6.75 3.76
N ALA A 77 14.00 -5.42 3.79
CA ALA A 77 14.18 -4.63 5.01
C ALA A 77 12.82 -4.22 5.59
N SER A 78 12.52 -4.67 6.80
CA SER A 78 11.17 -4.60 7.38
C SER A 78 11.15 -3.81 8.69
N SER A 79 10.24 -2.84 8.76
CA SER A 79 9.93 -2.07 9.97
C SER A 79 8.53 -1.47 9.84
N PHE A 80 8.10 -0.68 10.83
CA PHE A 80 6.89 0.14 10.65
C PHE A 80 7.13 1.21 9.60
N ALA A 81 6.08 1.54 8.85
CA ALA A 81 6.16 2.53 7.77
C ALA A 81 6.74 3.88 8.24
N MET A 82 6.34 4.34 9.44
CA MET A 82 6.85 5.58 10.02
C MET A 82 8.38 5.55 10.20
N PHE A 83 8.94 4.40 10.54
CA PHE A 83 10.37 4.27 10.80
C PHE A 83 11.16 3.95 9.53
N ALA A 84 10.62 3.11 8.65
CA ALA A 84 11.24 2.79 7.38
C ALA A 84 11.25 3.99 6.42
N ALA A 85 10.12 4.71 6.31
CA ALA A 85 10.00 5.86 5.41
C ALA A 85 10.41 7.19 6.07
N GLY A 86 10.06 7.41 7.33
CA GLY A 86 10.34 8.67 8.01
C GLY A 86 11.77 8.74 8.55
N ARG A 87 12.10 7.86 9.52
CA ARG A 87 13.43 7.88 10.18
C ARG A 87 14.58 7.56 9.21
N ALA A 88 14.42 6.54 8.39
CA ALA A 88 15.48 6.08 7.46
C ALA A 88 15.40 6.71 6.06
N PHE A 89 14.63 7.79 5.88
CA PHE A 89 14.40 8.38 4.55
C PHE A 89 15.68 8.69 3.78
N GLU A 90 16.66 9.31 4.46
CA GLU A 90 17.93 9.69 3.84
C GLU A 90 18.69 8.44 3.34
N GLN A 91 18.76 7.37 4.14
CA GLN A 91 19.40 6.12 3.75
C GLN A 91 18.67 5.42 2.61
N VAL A 92 17.33 5.41 2.63
CA VAL A 92 16.54 4.89 1.51
C VAL A 92 16.83 5.68 0.24
N ARG A 93 16.88 7.00 0.32
CA ARG A 93 17.16 7.88 -0.82
C ARG A 93 18.58 7.70 -1.36
N ASN A 94 19.59 7.78 -0.48
CA ASN A 94 20.99 7.89 -0.88
C ASN A 94 21.71 6.54 -0.99
N SER A 95 21.39 5.58 -0.11
CA SER A 95 22.04 4.27 -0.12
C SER A 95 21.31 3.23 -0.97
N VAL A 96 20.01 3.42 -1.23
CA VAL A 96 19.20 2.49 -2.03
C VAL A 96 18.75 3.10 -3.34
N GLY A 97 18.04 4.25 -3.31
CA GLY A 97 17.44 4.85 -4.49
C GLY A 97 18.47 5.42 -5.46
N TYR A 98 19.44 6.20 -4.97
CA TYR A 98 20.44 6.85 -5.83
C TYR A 98 21.31 5.85 -6.63
N PRO A 99 21.87 4.80 -6.01
CA PRO A 99 22.59 3.73 -6.73
C PRO A 99 21.67 2.69 -7.39
N HIS A 100 20.33 2.83 -7.25
CA HIS A 100 19.32 1.93 -7.80
C HIS A 100 19.52 0.46 -7.37
N LEU A 101 19.81 0.24 -6.08
CA LEU A 101 20.05 -1.10 -5.53
C LEU A 101 18.76 -1.90 -5.39
N ASN A 102 18.89 -3.21 -5.55
CA ASN A 102 17.79 -4.17 -5.50
C ASN A 102 17.34 -4.48 -4.06
N VAL A 103 16.88 -3.44 -3.34
CA VAL A 103 16.35 -3.54 -1.96
C VAL A 103 14.84 -3.47 -1.95
N LYS A 104 14.20 -4.37 -1.21
CA LYS A 104 12.75 -4.42 -0.98
C LYS A 104 12.45 -3.92 0.42
N ILE A 105 11.68 -2.85 0.55
CA ILE A 105 11.31 -2.27 1.84
C ILE A 105 9.92 -2.75 2.19
N GLY A 106 9.80 -3.63 3.20
CA GLY A 106 8.54 -4.15 3.72
C GLY A 106 8.01 -3.29 4.86
N ALA A 107 7.33 -2.21 4.53
CA ALA A 107 6.81 -1.23 5.49
C ALA A 107 5.43 -1.66 6.01
N THR A 108 5.35 -2.09 7.26
CA THR A 108 4.09 -2.49 7.90
C THR A 108 3.52 -1.37 8.77
N HIS A 109 2.30 -1.56 9.29
CA HIS A 109 1.66 -0.60 10.19
C HIS A 109 1.55 0.82 9.58
N ALA A 110 1.21 0.90 8.30
CA ALA A 110 1.00 2.17 7.63
C ALA A 110 -0.42 2.71 7.88
N GLY A 111 -0.57 4.03 7.86
CA GLY A 111 -1.84 4.72 7.98
C GLY A 111 -2.40 4.81 9.41
N ILE A 112 -3.65 5.25 9.54
CA ILE A 112 -4.29 5.49 10.84
C ILE A 112 -4.79 4.20 11.50
N SER A 113 -4.99 3.11 10.75
CA SER A 113 -5.44 1.81 11.28
C SER A 113 -4.38 1.08 12.12
N VAL A 114 -3.21 1.67 12.31
CA VAL A 114 -2.29 1.29 13.39
C VAL A 114 -3.02 1.30 14.74
N GLY A 115 -3.91 2.26 14.92
CA GLY A 115 -4.84 2.25 16.03
C GLY A 115 -4.28 2.91 17.30
N GLU A 116 -4.21 2.14 18.38
CA GLU A 116 -3.95 2.61 19.74
C GLU A 116 -2.57 3.25 19.91
N ASP A 117 -1.58 2.85 19.10
CA ASP A 117 -0.22 3.42 19.14
C ASP A 117 -0.20 4.92 18.77
N GLY A 118 -1.22 5.40 18.06
CA GLY A 118 -1.48 6.81 17.81
C GLY A 118 -0.53 7.49 16.83
N ALA A 119 -0.60 8.81 16.79
CA ALA A 119 0.01 9.67 15.78
C ALA A 119 1.53 9.48 15.60
N THR A 120 2.25 9.04 16.63
CA THR A 120 3.72 8.84 16.52
C THR A 120 4.11 7.59 15.74
N HIS A 121 3.18 6.65 15.53
CA HIS A 121 3.38 5.40 14.82
C HIS A 121 2.57 5.33 13.52
N GLN A 122 1.47 6.09 13.44
CA GLN A 122 0.63 6.20 12.26
C GLN A 122 1.38 6.97 11.16
N CYS A 123 1.78 6.27 10.10
CA CYS A 123 2.44 6.89 8.96
C CYS A 123 1.42 7.25 7.88
N ASN A 124 1.12 8.53 7.76
CA ASN A 124 0.19 9.08 6.78
C ASN A 124 0.91 9.79 5.62
N GLU A 125 2.24 9.73 5.56
CA GLU A 125 3.10 10.48 4.63
C GLU A 125 4.12 9.60 3.89
N ASP A 126 4.15 8.31 4.15
CA ASP A 126 5.13 7.37 3.58
C ASP A 126 5.09 7.30 2.05
N ILE A 127 3.89 7.25 1.47
CA ILE A 127 3.72 7.24 0.01
C ILE A 127 4.27 8.53 -0.58
N ALA A 128 3.95 9.69 0.03
CA ALA A 128 4.44 10.98 -0.43
C ALA A 128 5.97 11.04 -0.44
N LEU A 129 6.60 10.61 0.67
CA LEU A 129 8.07 10.57 0.79
C LEU A 129 8.69 9.65 -0.27
N MET A 130 8.20 8.43 -0.39
CA MET A 130 8.76 7.43 -1.32
C MET A 130 8.50 7.80 -2.79
N ARG A 131 7.41 8.50 -3.11
CA ARG A 131 7.13 8.99 -4.46
C ARG A 131 8.19 9.97 -4.96
N THR A 132 8.86 10.70 -4.10
CA THR A 132 9.90 11.66 -4.48
C THR A 132 11.23 11.01 -4.90
N ILE A 133 11.45 9.73 -4.56
CA ILE A 133 12.71 9.03 -4.86
C ILE A 133 12.67 8.51 -6.31
N PRO A 134 13.58 8.95 -7.21
CA PRO A 134 13.63 8.46 -8.58
C PRO A 134 13.80 6.92 -8.65
N GLY A 135 13.08 6.25 -9.55
CA GLY A 135 13.18 4.81 -9.77
C GLY A 135 12.51 3.93 -8.70
N MET A 136 12.06 4.49 -7.56
CA MET A 136 11.32 3.74 -6.54
C MET A 136 9.97 3.27 -7.09
N VAL A 137 9.67 1.99 -6.97
CA VAL A 137 8.32 1.42 -7.17
C VAL A 137 7.57 1.42 -5.84
N ILE A 138 6.26 1.74 -5.85
CA ILE A 138 5.44 1.76 -4.63
C ILE A 138 4.24 0.84 -4.81
N LEU A 139 4.15 -0.19 -3.96
CA LEU A 139 3.09 -1.18 -3.93
C LEU A 139 2.28 -1.05 -2.63
N ASN A 140 0.96 -1.02 -2.73
CA ASN A 140 0.03 -0.99 -1.59
C ASN A 140 -1.12 -1.98 -1.83
N PRO A 141 -0.92 -3.28 -1.53
CA PRO A 141 -1.88 -4.33 -1.83
C PRO A 141 -3.14 -4.22 -0.96
N SER A 142 -4.27 -4.64 -1.53
CA SER A 142 -5.61 -4.53 -0.93
C SER A 142 -6.04 -5.74 -0.10
N ASP A 143 -5.44 -6.92 -0.31
CA ASP A 143 -5.79 -8.15 0.40
C ASP A 143 -4.63 -9.17 0.46
N ASP A 144 -4.90 -10.38 0.99
CA ASP A 144 -3.94 -11.47 1.12
C ASP A 144 -3.36 -11.92 -0.22
N ILE A 145 -4.23 -12.12 -1.22
CA ILE A 145 -3.83 -12.63 -2.55
C ILE A 145 -2.91 -11.62 -3.22
N GLU A 146 -3.31 -10.37 -3.22
CA GLU A 146 -2.54 -9.28 -3.82
C GLU A 146 -1.23 -9.02 -3.06
N ALA A 147 -1.22 -9.12 -1.72
CA ALA A 147 -0.01 -8.95 -0.93
C ALA A 147 1.05 -10.01 -1.24
N LYS A 148 0.66 -11.28 -1.36
CA LYS A 148 1.57 -12.37 -1.75
C LYS A 148 2.11 -12.18 -3.17
N ALA A 149 1.23 -11.81 -4.10
CA ALA A 149 1.61 -11.53 -5.47
C ALA A 149 2.56 -10.33 -5.58
N ALA A 150 2.32 -9.28 -4.78
CA ALA A 150 3.18 -8.11 -4.71
C ALA A 150 4.60 -8.43 -4.20
N VAL A 151 4.74 -9.32 -3.20
CA VAL A 151 6.05 -9.77 -2.71
C VAL A 151 6.82 -10.51 -3.80
N LYS A 152 6.15 -11.42 -4.51
CA LYS A 152 6.77 -12.13 -5.64
C LYS A 152 7.18 -11.19 -6.75
N ALA A 153 6.29 -10.30 -7.18
CA ALA A 153 6.59 -9.33 -8.23
C ALA A 153 7.69 -8.33 -7.80
N ALA A 154 7.73 -7.97 -6.52
CA ALA A 154 8.83 -7.14 -6.00
C ALA A 154 10.18 -7.86 -6.07
N TYR A 155 10.24 -9.17 -5.79
CA TYR A 155 11.46 -9.97 -5.94
C TYR A 155 11.91 -10.02 -7.41
N GLU A 156 11.00 -10.24 -8.34
CA GLU A 156 11.28 -10.33 -9.79
C GLU A 156 11.68 -8.97 -10.40
N HIS A 157 11.31 -7.86 -9.76
CA HIS A 157 11.65 -6.52 -10.21
C HIS A 157 13.09 -6.15 -9.82
N GLU A 158 13.93 -5.79 -10.77
CA GLU A 158 15.26 -5.26 -10.50
C GLU A 158 15.20 -3.79 -10.08
N GLY A 159 15.67 -3.47 -8.89
CA GLY A 159 15.66 -2.12 -8.33
C GLY A 159 14.85 -1.96 -7.03
N PRO A 160 14.76 -0.73 -6.51
CA PRO A 160 14.14 -0.48 -5.22
C PRO A 160 12.61 -0.55 -5.28
N VAL A 161 12.02 -1.29 -4.33
CA VAL A 161 10.57 -1.40 -4.17
C VAL A 161 10.18 -1.08 -2.73
N TYR A 162 9.23 -0.18 -2.55
CA TYR A 162 8.56 0.08 -1.28
C TYR A 162 7.19 -0.61 -1.27
N MET A 163 7.00 -1.55 -0.35
CA MET A 163 5.74 -2.28 -0.16
C MET A 163 5.09 -1.85 1.14
N ARG A 164 3.84 -1.44 1.06
CA ARG A 164 3.07 -0.89 2.17
C ARG A 164 2.03 -1.90 2.66
N PHE A 165 2.09 -2.29 3.93
CA PHE A 165 1.19 -3.28 4.51
C PHE A 165 0.45 -2.75 5.74
N GLY A 166 -0.83 -3.14 5.88
CA GLY A 166 -1.67 -2.78 7.01
C GLY A 166 -1.56 -3.73 8.20
N ARG A 167 -1.88 -3.20 9.40
CA ARG A 167 -2.06 -3.97 10.64
C ARG A 167 -3.44 -4.62 10.70
N LEU A 168 -4.48 -3.90 10.25
CA LEU A 168 -5.86 -4.35 10.29
C LEU A 168 -6.11 -5.48 9.30
N ALA A 169 -6.86 -6.51 9.71
CA ALA A 169 -7.29 -7.59 8.82
C ALA A 169 -8.36 -7.09 7.84
N VAL A 170 -8.16 -7.36 6.57
CA VAL A 170 -9.04 -6.95 5.46
C VAL A 170 -9.66 -8.17 4.78
N PRO A 171 -10.86 -8.05 4.17
CA PRO A 171 -11.49 -9.15 3.44
C PRO A 171 -10.69 -9.50 2.18
N ILE A 172 -10.75 -10.76 1.77
CA ILE A 172 -10.21 -11.22 0.49
C ILE A 172 -11.19 -10.81 -0.61
N ILE A 173 -10.72 -10.01 -1.57
CA ILE A 173 -11.51 -9.46 -2.67
C ILE A 173 -10.98 -9.85 -4.06
N ASN A 174 -9.75 -10.34 -4.13
CA ASN A 174 -9.08 -10.72 -5.38
C ASN A 174 -9.11 -12.25 -5.64
N ASP A 175 -9.93 -13.03 -4.91
CA ASP A 175 -10.14 -14.46 -5.17
C ASP A 175 -11.01 -14.65 -6.42
N ARG A 176 -10.39 -14.39 -7.57
CA ARG A 176 -11.02 -14.47 -8.90
C ARG A 176 -10.09 -15.23 -9.85
N PRO A 177 -10.63 -16.11 -10.70
CA PRO A 177 -9.81 -16.91 -11.63
C PRO A 177 -9.01 -16.10 -12.65
N ASP A 178 -9.47 -14.89 -12.95
CA ASP A 178 -8.87 -13.97 -13.92
C ASP A 178 -7.91 -12.96 -13.27
N TYR A 179 -7.77 -12.97 -11.94
CA TYR A 179 -6.88 -12.04 -11.25
C TYR A 179 -5.41 -12.26 -11.64
N LYS A 180 -4.76 -11.18 -12.05
CA LYS A 180 -3.32 -11.15 -12.32
C LYS A 180 -2.74 -9.89 -11.70
N PHE A 181 -1.63 -10.07 -10.99
CA PHE A 181 -0.85 -8.96 -10.48
C PHE A 181 0.24 -8.60 -11.49
N GLU A 182 0.32 -7.34 -11.84
CA GLU A 182 1.38 -6.79 -12.70
C GLU A 182 1.74 -5.39 -12.20
N ILE A 183 3.03 -5.16 -11.89
CA ILE A 183 3.50 -3.83 -11.48
C ILE A 183 3.15 -2.80 -12.58
N GLY A 184 2.52 -1.70 -12.17
CA GLY A 184 2.12 -0.63 -13.10
C GLY A 184 0.73 -0.80 -13.72
N LYS A 185 -0.01 -1.87 -13.38
CA LYS A 185 -1.39 -2.09 -13.85
C LYS A 185 -2.38 -2.02 -12.70
N GLY A 186 -3.45 -1.24 -12.90
CA GLY A 186 -4.59 -1.22 -12.00
C GLY A 186 -5.63 -2.29 -12.36
N VAL A 187 -6.57 -2.55 -11.48
CA VAL A 187 -7.62 -3.56 -11.66
C VAL A 187 -8.99 -2.95 -11.49
N THR A 188 -9.84 -3.00 -12.51
CA THR A 188 -11.26 -2.66 -12.37
C THR A 188 -11.98 -3.79 -11.65
N LEU A 189 -12.51 -3.49 -10.46
CA LEU A 189 -13.23 -4.44 -9.61
C LEU A 189 -14.74 -4.37 -9.80
N ARG A 190 -15.25 -3.19 -10.15
CA ARG A 190 -16.67 -2.94 -10.43
C ARG A 190 -16.78 -1.96 -11.60
N GLU A 191 -17.63 -2.28 -12.56
CA GLU A 191 -17.98 -1.37 -13.64
C GLU A 191 -19.01 -0.33 -13.18
N GLY A 192 -19.02 0.84 -13.80
CA GLY A 192 -19.91 1.96 -13.53
C GLY A 192 -19.57 3.15 -14.42
N LYS A 193 -20.49 4.10 -14.53
CA LYS A 193 -20.38 5.23 -15.48
C LYS A 193 -20.60 6.61 -14.87
N ASP A 194 -21.11 6.69 -13.63
CA ASP A 194 -21.51 7.97 -13.03
C ASP A 194 -20.36 8.65 -12.28
N VAL A 195 -19.46 7.84 -11.69
CA VAL A 195 -18.25 8.29 -11.00
C VAL A 195 -17.21 7.16 -10.98
N ALA A 196 -15.92 7.48 -11.10
CA ALA A 196 -14.83 6.53 -10.89
C ALA A 196 -14.27 6.69 -9.46
N ILE A 197 -14.32 5.63 -8.66
CA ILE A 197 -13.66 5.55 -7.35
C ILE A 197 -12.34 4.79 -7.54
N ILE A 198 -11.22 5.47 -7.37
CA ILE A 198 -9.87 4.93 -7.50
C ILE A 198 -9.29 4.78 -6.08
N ALA A 199 -9.11 3.56 -5.63
CA ALA A 199 -8.71 3.26 -4.27
C ALA A 199 -7.44 2.42 -4.20
N THR A 200 -6.80 2.37 -3.03
CA THR A 200 -5.60 1.57 -2.77
C THR A 200 -5.62 0.97 -1.37
N GLY A 201 -4.97 -0.18 -1.20
CA GLY A 201 -4.85 -0.86 0.09
C GLY A 201 -6.21 -1.21 0.70
N LEU A 202 -6.35 -1.05 2.02
CA LEU A 202 -7.59 -1.38 2.74
C LEU A 202 -8.81 -0.59 2.24
N CYS A 203 -8.59 0.62 1.69
CA CYS A 203 -9.68 1.45 1.19
C CYS A 203 -10.40 0.86 -0.03
N VAL A 204 -9.84 -0.15 -0.68
CA VAL A 204 -10.48 -0.81 -1.83
C VAL A 204 -11.74 -1.55 -1.41
N SER A 205 -11.69 -2.36 -0.34
CA SER A 205 -12.86 -3.08 0.16
C SER A 205 -13.95 -2.13 0.67
N GLU A 206 -13.57 -1.04 1.33
CA GLU A 206 -14.51 0.00 1.78
C GLU A 206 -15.15 0.73 0.60
N SER A 207 -14.39 0.97 -0.47
CA SER A 207 -14.89 1.58 -1.71
C SER A 207 -15.89 0.67 -2.44
N LEU A 208 -15.66 -0.64 -2.47
CA LEU A 208 -16.62 -1.61 -3.01
C LEU A 208 -17.94 -1.58 -2.23
N ALA A 209 -17.87 -1.59 -0.89
CA ALA A 209 -19.05 -1.52 -0.04
C ALA A 209 -19.79 -0.17 -0.18
N ALA A 210 -19.05 0.94 -0.36
CA ALA A 210 -19.65 2.24 -0.66
C ALA A 210 -20.34 2.25 -2.04
N ALA A 211 -19.76 1.61 -3.05
CA ALA A 211 -20.34 1.51 -4.39
C ALA A 211 -21.65 0.70 -4.40
N GLU A 212 -21.79 -0.32 -3.55
CA GLU A 212 -23.04 -1.05 -3.36
C GLU A 212 -24.16 -0.13 -2.79
N LYS A 213 -23.80 0.72 -1.82
CA LYS A 213 -24.74 1.72 -1.27
C LYS A 213 -25.13 2.77 -2.30
N LEU A 214 -24.18 3.25 -3.11
CA LEU A 214 -24.45 4.18 -4.21
C LEU A 214 -25.40 3.58 -5.24
N ALA A 215 -25.21 2.29 -5.58
CA ALA A 215 -26.09 1.58 -6.51
C ALA A 215 -27.54 1.48 -6.01
N ALA A 216 -27.75 1.32 -4.70
CA ALA A 216 -29.09 1.35 -4.11
C ALA A 216 -29.78 2.71 -4.28
N ASP A 217 -29.03 3.79 -4.45
CA ASP A 217 -29.52 5.13 -4.77
C ASP A 217 -29.56 5.42 -6.29
N GLY A 218 -29.25 4.42 -7.14
CA GLY A 218 -29.25 4.56 -8.60
C GLY A 218 -27.98 5.19 -9.16
N ILE A 219 -26.87 5.25 -8.41
CA ILE A 219 -25.58 5.78 -8.83
C ILE A 219 -24.62 4.62 -9.12
N GLU A 220 -24.24 4.46 -10.38
CA GLU A 220 -23.34 3.38 -10.83
C GLU A 220 -21.88 3.81 -10.76
N ALA A 221 -21.24 3.55 -9.61
CA ALA A 221 -19.82 3.84 -9.39
C ALA A 221 -18.94 2.74 -9.97
N LYS A 222 -17.93 3.14 -10.78
CA LYS A 222 -16.80 2.29 -11.18
C LYS A 222 -15.81 2.24 -10.01
N VAL A 223 -15.31 1.05 -9.64
CA VAL A 223 -14.30 0.90 -8.59
C VAL A 223 -13.03 0.30 -9.18
N ILE A 224 -11.92 1.02 -9.01
CA ILE A 224 -10.59 0.65 -9.50
C ILE A 224 -9.65 0.51 -8.32
N ASN A 225 -8.98 -0.64 -8.24
CA ASN A 225 -7.88 -0.88 -7.34
C ASN A 225 -6.56 -0.46 -8.00
N ILE A 226 -5.85 0.49 -7.41
CA ILE A 226 -4.48 0.88 -7.77
C ILE A 226 -3.54 0.36 -6.70
N HIS A 227 -3.02 -0.84 -6.90
CA HIS A 227 -2.02 -1.44 -6.02
C HIS A 227 -0.59 -0.93 -6.30
N THR A 228 -0.34 -0.34 -7.47
CA THR A 228 0.94 0.29 -7.83
C THR A 228 0.75 1.81 -7.92
N ILE A 229 1.17 2.53 -6.89
CA ILE A 229 0.96 3.98 -6.79
C ILE A 229 2.02 4.76 -7.58
N LYS A 230 3.27 4.31 -7.56
CA LYS A 230 4.34 4.81 -8.41
C LYS A 230 4.75 3.75 -9.41
N GLN A 231 4.80 4.11 -10.64
CA GLN A 231 4.48 3.47 -11.90
C GLN A 231 2.95 3.32 -12.05
N LEU A 232 2.23 4.44 -11.81
CA LEU A 232 0.77 4.50 -11.90
C LEU A 232 0.28 4.04 -13.27
N ASP A 233 -0.79 3.26 -13.31
CA ASP A 233 -1.53 2.95 -14.56
C ASP A 233 -2.28 4.20 -15.05
N GLU A 234 -1.54 5.10 -15.69
CA GLU A 234 -2.09 6.37 -16.18
C GLU A 234 -3.14 6.16 -17.28
N GLU A 235 -3.02 5.08 -18.07
CA GLU A 235 -3.97 4.76 -19.12
C GLU A 235 -5.34 4.40 -18.55
N LEU A 236 -5.36 3.54 -17.53
CA LEU A 236 -6.59 3.16 -16.82
C LEU A 236 -7.23 4.35 -16.11
N VAL A 237 -6.43 5.18 -15.43
CA VAL A 237 -6.91 6.40 -14.75
C VAL A 237 -7.54 7.37 -15.74
N VAL A 238 -6.90 7.62 -16.87
CA VAL A 238 -7.41 8.51 -17.93
C VAL A 238 -8.67 7.95 -18.59
N ALA A 239 -8.71 6.64 -18.85
CA ALA A 239 -9.89 5.99 -19.43
C ALA A 239 -11.10 6.12 -18.48
N ALA A 240 -10.93 5.83 -17.21
CA ALA A 240 -11.99 5.96 -16.21
C ALA A 240 -12.48 7.41 -16.05
N ALA A 241 -11.56 8.38 -16.06
CA ALA A 241 -11.92 9.79 -15.99
C ALA A 241 -12.73 10.26 -17.19
N LYS A 242 -12.38 9.81 -18.40
CA LYS A 242 -13.15 10.13 -19.62
C LYS A 242 -14.53 9.49 -19.66
N GLU A 243 -14.63 8.25 -19.14
CA GLU A 243 -15.88 7.51 -19.13
C GLU A 243 -16.86 8.08 -18.10
N CYS A 244 -16.39 8.34 -16.88
CA CYS A 244 -17.25 8.74 -15.76
C CYS A 244 -17.39 10.27 -15.60
N GLY A 245 -16.47 11.06 -16.14
CA GLY A 245 -16.48 12.53 -16.04
C GLY A 245 -16.20 13.12 -14.65
N LYS A 246 -16.17 12.29 -13.60
CA LYS A 246 -15.85 12.63 -12.21
C LYS A 246 -15.01 11.50 -11.58
N VAL A 247 -14.00 11.88 -10.81
CA VAL A 247 -13.09 10.93 -10.13
C VAL A 247 -13.07 11.19 -8.63
N VAL A 248 -13.09 10.13 -7.85
CA VAL A 248 -12.86 10.15 -6.41
C VAL A 248 -11.68 9.25 -6.10
N THR A 249 -10.69 9.72 -5.35
CA THR A 249 -9.58 8.88 -4.87
C THR A 249 -9.75 8.57 -3.40
N VAL A 250 -9.42 7.34 -3.00
CA VAL A 250 -9.56 6.88 -1.61
C VAL A 250 -8.29 6.19 -1.14
N GLU A 251 -7.70 6.74 -0.08
CA GLU A 251 -6.45 6.23 0.48
C GLU A 251 -6.36 6.42 2.00
N GLU A 252 -5.80 5.46 2.70
CA GLU A 252 -5.45 5.57 4.11
C GLU A 252 -4.07 6.24 4.26
N HIS A 253 -3.98 7.49 3.80
CA HIS A 253 -2.78 8.31 3.74
C HIS A 253 -3.20 9.78 3.69
N SER A 254 -2.28 10.70 3.91
CA SER A 254 -2.52 12.11 3.64
C SER A 254 -2.95 12.32 2.18
N VAL A 255 -3.94 13.17 1.95
CA VAL A 255 -4.33 13.57 0.59
C VAL A 255 -3.21 14.35 -0.13
N ILE A 256 -2.19 14.80 0.62
CA ILE A 256 -1.04 15.52 0.09
C ILE A 256 0.05 14.51 -0.29
N GLY A 257 0.37 14.41 -1.57
CA GLY A 257 1.48 13.60 -2.08
C GLY A 257 1.20 12.11 -2.27
N GLY A 258 0.02 11.59 -1.87
CA GLY A 258 -0.37 10.19 -1.99
C GLY A 258 -0.95 9.81 -3.37
N LEU A 259 -1.87 8.84 -3.37
CA LEU A 259 -2.59 8.37 -4.55
C LEU A 259 -3.39 9.49 -5.21
N GLY A 260 -4.13 10.27 -4.42
CA GLY A 260 -4.94 11.38 -4.92
C GLY A 260 -4.08 12.40 -5.69
N SER A 261 -2.91 12.75 -5.15
CA SER A 261 -1.96 13.62 -5.84
C SER A 261 -1.46 13.00 -7.15
N ALA A 262 -1.11 11.71 -7.18
CA ALA A 262 -0.65 11.02 -8.39
C ALA A 262 -1.71 11.02 -9.50
N VAL A 263 -2.98 10.76 -9.13
CA VAL A 263 -4.12 10.82 -10.04
C VAL A 263 -4.35 12.24 -10.56
N CYS A 264 -4.33 13.25 -9.68
CA CYS A 264 -4.47 14.66 -10.07
C CYS A 264 -3.34 15.12 -11.01
N GLU A 265 -2.09 14.75 -10.74
CA GLU A 265 -0.93 15.05 -11.59
C GLU A 265 -1.08 14.45 -13.00
N THR A 266 -1.62 13.25 -13.10
CA THR A 266 -1.90 12.57 -14.37
C THR A 266 -3.06 13.26 -15.12
N LEU A 267 -4.19 13.44 -14.44
CA LEU A 267 -5.39 13.99 -15.06
C LEU A 267 -5.22 15.44 -15.47
N SER A 268 -4.51 16.26 -14.70
CA SER A 268 -4.25 17.67 -15.09
C SER A 268 -3.52 17.81 -16.43
N LYS A 269 -2.70 16.81 -16.79
CA LYS A 269 -1.91 16.81 -18.04
C LYS A 269 -2.63 16.12 -19.20
N LYS A 270 -3.37 15.02 -18.92
CA LYS A 270 -3.86 14.12 -19.98
C LYS A 270 -5.38 14.15 -20.19
N ALA A 271 -6.16 14.45 -19.15
CA ALA A 271 -7.63 14.47 -19.19
C ALA A 271 -8.18 15.31 -18.02
N PRO A 272 -8.12 16.65 -18.06
CA PRO A 272 -8.61 17.48 -16.97
C PRO A 272 -10.04 17.12 -16.56
N THR A 273 -10.18 16.65 -15.32
CA THR A 273 -11.43 16.09 -14.78
C THR A 273 -11.56 16.52 -13.32
N PRO A 274 -12.75 16.85 -12.82
CA PRO A 274 -12.96 17.09 -11.39
C PRO A 274 -12.57 15.87 -10.55
N VAL A 275 -11.73 16.09 -9.53
CA VAL A 275 -11.27 15.05 -8.60
C VAL A 275 -11.60 15.44 -7.18
N LYS A 276 -12.24 14.53 -6.42
CA LYS A 276 -12.36 14.62 -4.96
C LYS A 276 -11.40 13.63 -4.31
N THR A 277 -10.57 14.09 -3.39
CA THR A 277 -9.64 13.25 -2.65
C THR A 277 -10.18 12.92 -1.27
N ILE A 278 -10.32 11.62 -0.96
CA ILE A 278 -10.70 11.09 0.33
C ILE A 278 -9.46 10.43 0.94
N GLY A 279 -9.04 10.91 2.09
CA GLY A 279 -7.86 10.50 2.83
C GLY A 279 -7.74 11.28 4.12
N VAL A 280 -6.62 11.17 4.81
CA VAL A 280 -6.32 11.99 5.97
C VAL A 280 -6.09 13.43 5.49
N GLN A 281 -7.01 14.32 5.87
CA GLN A 281 -6.91 15.74 5.55
C GLN A 281 -5.85 16.37 6.46
N ASP A 282 -5.07 17.29 5.98
CA ASP A 282 -3.95 18.00 6.61
C ASP A 282 -4.00 18.06 8.15
N ARG A 283 -3.92 16.90 8.79
CA ARG A 283 -3.94 16.70 10.26
C ARG A 283 -3.23 15.42 10.65
N PHE A 284 -2.71 15.38 11.87
CA PHE A 284 -2.15 14.16 12.45
C PHE A 284 -3.23 13.11 12.74
N GLY A 285 -2.81 11.86 12.86
CA GLY A 285 -3.62 10.81 13.44
C GLY A 285 -3.79 10.98 14.95
N GLU A 286 -4.42 9.99 15.60
CA GLU A 286 -4.70 9.96 17.03
C GLU A 286 -4.83 8.53 17.52
N SER A 287 -4.73 8.31 18.83
CA SER A 287 -4.92 6.99 19.44
C SER A 287 -6.40 6.64 19.49
N GLY A 288 -6.72 5.38 19.15
CA GLY A 288 -8.06 4.83 19.22
C GLY A 288 -8.16 3.47 18.55
N PRO A 289 -9.30 2.76 18.69
CA PRO A 289 -9.54 1.52 17.96
C PRO A 289 -9.50 1.76 16.45
N ALA A 290 -8.77 0.92 15.70
CA ALA A 290 -8.55 1.11 14.26
C ALA A 290 -9.83 1.36 13.45
N VAL A 291 -10.89 0.58 13.69
CA VAL A 291 -12.18 0.73 12.99
C VAL A 291 -12.84 2.07 13.32
N ALA A 292 -12.80 2.50 14.58
CA ALA A 292 -13.37 3.80 14.98
C ALA A 292 -12.59 4.98 14.35
N LEU A 293 -11.27 4.83 14.16
CA LEU A 293 -10.48 5.82 13.47
C LEU A 293 -10.83 5.89 11.98
N LEU A 294 -10.98 4.74 11.31
CA LEU A 294 -11.45 4.73 9.91
C LEU A 294 -12.80 5.44 9.75
N GLU A 295 -13.75 5.21 10.66
CA GLU A 295 -15.04 5.89 10.69
C GLU A 295 -14.85 7.40 10.92
N LYS A 296 -14.11 7.81 11.95
CA LYS A 296 -13.87 9.23 12.28
C LYS A 296 -13.19 10.02 11.17
N TYR A 297 -12.33 9.36 10.39
CA TYR A 297 -11.64 9.98 9.27
C TYR A 297 -12.39 9.83 7.93
N GLY A 298 -13.58 9.22 7.95
CA GLY A 298 -14.43 9.05 6.76
C GLY A 298 -13.87 8.06 5.75
N LEU A 299 -13.05 7.10 6.20
CA LEU A 299 -12.38 6.10 5.36
C LEU A 299 -13.11 4.74 5.36
N ASN A 300 -14.22 4.62 6.07
CA ASN A 300 -15.13 3.48 5.99
C ASN A 300 -16.15 3.66 4.84
N ALA A 301 -16.87 2.60 4.53
CA ALA A 301 -17.86 2.60 3.45
C ALA A 301 -18.92 3.72 3.55
N GLU A 302 -19.35 4.06 4.77
CA GLU A 302 -20.34 5.12 5.00
C GLU A 302 -19.77 6.51 4.70
N GLY A 303 -18.56 6.79 5.17
CA GLY A 303 -17.86 8.05 4.93
C GLY A 303 -17.54 8.26 3.45
N ILE A 304 -17.11 7.21 2.77
CA ILE A 304 -16.84 7.23 1.32
C ILE A 304 -18.14 7.49 0.56
N TYR A 305 -19.21 6.75 0.86
CA TYR A 305 -20.55 6.93 0.26
C TYR A 305 -21.03 8.38 0.41
N ALA A 306 -21.01 8.92 1.64
CA ALA A 306 -21.43 10.29 1.89
C ALA A 306 -20.62 11.33 1.11
N SER A 307 -19.29 11.14 1.08
CA SER A 307 -18.38 12.03 0.35
C SER A 307 -18.60 11.99 -1.16
N VAL A 308 -18.86 10.80 -1.73
CA VAL A 308 -19.18 10.67 -3.16
C VAL A 308 -20.49 11.37 -3.50
N LYS A 309 -21.54 11.17 -2.68
CA LYS A 309 -22.85 11.83 -2.90
C LYS A 309 -22.77 13.35 -2.84
N GLU A 310 -21.98 13.89 -1.91
CA GLU A 310 -21.75 15.34 -1.84
C GLU A 310 -21.06 15.90 -3.09
N PHE A 311 -20.19 15.09 -3.72
CA PHE A 311 -19.42 15.49 -4.89
C PHE A 311 -20.23 15.40 -6.21
N LEU A 312 -21.23 14.53 -6.29
CA LEU A 312 -22.07 14.33 -7.48
C LEU A 312 -23.08 15.44 -7.70
#